data_c9ce34f67f4cf4d0935b7a1a3350aebd
#
_entry.id   c9ce34f67f4cf4d0935b7a1a3350aebd
#
_cell.length_a   1.000
_cell.length_b   1.000
_cell.length_c   1.000
_cell.angle_alpha   90.00
_cell.angle_beta   90.00
_cell.angle_gamma   90.00
#
_symmetry.space_group_name_H-M   'P 1'
#
loop_
_entity.id
_entity.type
_entity.pdbx_description
1 polymer ?
#
loop_
_entity_poly.entity_id
_entity_poly.type
_entity_poly.pdbx_seq_one_letter_code
_entity_poly.pdbx_strand_id
1 'polypeptide(L)'
;MNPPLVLVPLALEWVVIASIIAPLWYGFFTKRPRLGIASWFLLFLSSGIALVAALFVAVWSVAYNFENLEKHSESLVLTIVYSLAPWILLAMAGVALNLINLRVELVVQNFKQLMAVPVLPGKHLRTFQGVTVEVVEIESVFAIALNRPKKILISRGALTELSVAEFEAVLWHEYGHLAARHNALKRLAKMVALLAGFIRASKVMSHEIERLCEVAADNYAMKRVDPLVLKSARAKFQ
;
A
#
# COMPACT_ATOMS: atom_id res chain seq x y z
N MET A 1 23.03 32.24 4.29
CA MET A 1 22.62 30.84 4.61
C MET A 1 22.67 30.06 3.32
N ASN A 2 23.28 28.89 3.30
CA ASN A 2 23.36 28.04 2.11
C ASN A 2 22.02 27.25 1.97
N PRO A 3 21.12 27.61 1.01
CA PRO A 3 19.78 27.04 0.93
C PRO A 3 19.76 25.50 0.84
N PRO A 4 20.64 24.85 0.08
CA PRO A 4 20.74 23.40 0.02
C PRO A 4 20.94 22.71 1.37
N LEU A 5 21.76 23.30 2.28
CA LEU A 5 22.03 22.74 3.59
C LEU A 5 20.83 22.77 4.54
N VAL A 6 19.83 23.56 4.23
CA VAL A 6 18.57 23.62 5.01
C VAL A 6 17.50 22.74 4.40
N LEU A 7 17.38 22.73 3.08
CA LEU A 7 16.28 22.04 2.39
C LEU A 7 16.40 20.50 2.46
N VAL A 8 17.64 19.98 2.40
CA VAL A 8 17.85 18.52 2.48
C VAL A 8 17.48 17.95 3.86
N PRO A 9 17.97 18.51 4.99
CA PRO A 9 17.52 18.08 6.31
C PRO A 9 16.02 18.21 6.50
N LEU A 10 15.42 19.31 6.05
CA LEU A 10 13.98 19.55 6.19
C LEU A 10 13.14 18.49 5.45
N ALA A 11 13.57 18.07 4.26
CA ALA A 11 12.93 16.99 3.54
C ALA A 11 13.10 15.63 4.27
N LEU A 12 14.26 15.35 4.84
CA LEU A 12 14.50 14.15 5.62
C LEU A 12 13.71 14.15 6.94
N GLU A 13 13.62 15.30 7.62
CA GLU A 13 12.76 15.48 8.81
C GLU A 13 11.31 15.13 8.50
N TRP A 14 10.78 15.58 7.35
CA TRP A 14 9.43 15.21 6.93
C TRP A 14 9.23 13.70 6.85
N VAL A 15 10.19 12.97 6.27
CA VAL A 15 10.12 11.50 6.16
C VAL A 15 10.13 10.85 7.54
N VAL A 16 10.96 11.35 8.46
CA VAL A 16 11.02 10.86 9.85
C VAL A 16 9.72 11.14 10.58
N ILE A 17 9.21 12.37 10.52
CA ILE A 17 7.93 12.77 11.13
C ILE A 17 6.78 11.92 10.60
N ALA A 18 6.68 11.76 9.28
CA ALA A 18 5.68 10.92 8.64
C ALA A 18 5.76 9.46 9.13
N SER A 19 6.97 8.93 9.29
CA SER A 19 7.18 7.57 9.78
C SER A 19 6.78 7.37 11.25
N ILE A 20 6.92 8.41 12.08
CA ILE A 20 6.54 8.38 13.49
C ILE A 20 5.03 8.55 13.66
N ILE A 21 4.42 9.47 12.89
CA ILE A 21 2.98 9.78 13.00
C ILE A 21 2.12 8.67 12.38
N ALA A 22 2.58 8.03 11.32
CA ALA A 22 1.81 7.04 10.60
C ALA A 22 1.22 5.92 11.50
N PRO A 23 1.96 5.30 12.43
CA PRO A 23 1.39 4.28 13.32
C PRO A 23 0.26 4.80 14.21
N LEU A 24 0.22 6.11 14.53
CA LEU A 24 -0.83 6.70 15.36
C LEU A 24 -2.18 6.79 14.63
N TRP A 25 -2.18 6.68 13.29
CA TRP A 25 -3.40 6.67 12.48
C TRP A 25 -4.10 5.30 12.45
N TYR A 26 -3.50 4.28 13.05
CA TYR A 26 -4.11 2.96 13.10
C TYR A 26 -5.48 3.02 13.80
N GLY A 27 -6.52 2.51 13.12
CA GLY A 27 -7.87 2.49 13.65
C GLY A 27 -8.65 3.81 13.56
N PHE A 28 -7.99 4.95 13.33
CA PHE A 28 -8.63 6.27 13.34
C PHE A 28 -9.71 6.40 12.24
N PHE A 29 -9.47 5.86 11.07
CA PHE A 29 -10.34 6.03 9.89
C PHE A 29 -11.45 4.97 9.74
N THR A 30 -11.80 4.22 10.80
CA THR A 30 -12.81 3.15 10.72
C THR A 30 -14.16 3.65 10.19
N LYS A 31 -14.59 4.86 10.59
CA LYS A 31 -15.85 5.46 10.10
C LYS A 31 -15.78 5.96 8.66
N ARG A 32 -14.59 6.25 8.13
CA ARG A 32 -14.37 6.79 6.77
C ARG A 32 -13.23 6.04 6.08
N PRO A 33 -13.38 4.75 5.78
CA PRO A 33 -12.29 3.90 5.30
C PRO A 33 -11.63 4.39 4.00
N ARG A 34 -12.41 4.97 3.07
CA ARG A 34 -11.88 5.53 1.82
C ARG A 34 -10.94 6.71 2.06
N LEU A 35 -11.28 7.60 3.00
CA LEU A 35 -10.39 8.70 3.39
C LEU A 35 -9.11 8.16 4.04
N GLY A 36 -9.23 7.15 4.90
CA GLY A 36 -8.08 6.50 5.51
C GLY A 36 -7.13 5.91 4.48
N ILE A 37 -7.63 5.17 3.51
CA ILE A 37 -6.83 4.62 2.41
C ILE A 37 -6.11 5.73 1.65
N ALA A 38 -6.84 6.80 1.26
CA ALA A 38 -6.25 7.93 0.55
C ALA A 38 -5.18 8.64 1.38
N SER A 39 -5.43 8.89 2.67
CA SER A 39 -4.49 9.54 3.59
C SER A 39 -3.19 8.76 3.73
N TRP A 40 -3.26 7.42 3.85
CA TRP A 40 -2.08 6.58 3.92
C TRP A 40 -1.24 6.66 2.65
N PHE A 41 -1.86 6.57 1.47
CA PHE A 41 -1.13 6.69 0.20
C PHE A 41 -0.55 8.08 -0.01
N LEU A 42 -1.28 9.15 0.36
CA LEU A 42 -0.78 10.53 0.28
C LEU A 42 0.42 10.75 1.20
N LEU A 43 0.41 10.19 2.41
CA LEU A 43 1.53 10.28 3.34
C LEU A 43 2.80 9.65 2.75
N PHE A 44 2.69 8.44 2.21
CA PHE A 44 3.83 7.76 1.57
C PHE A 44 4.28 8.45 0.27
N LEU A 45 3.33 8.94 -0.53
CA LEU A 45 3.64 9.70 -1.74
C LEU A 45 4.38 10.99 -1.41
N SER A 46 3.92 11.76 -0.42
CA SER A 46 4.60 13.00 0.01
C SER A 46 6.00 12.73 0.54
N SER A 47 6.19 11.63 1.27
CA SER A 47 7.52 11.20 1.73
C SER A 47 8.44 10.82 0.57
N GLY A 48 7.91 10.13 -0.45
CA GLY A 48 8.64 9.81 -1.69
C GLY A 48 9.05 11.08 -2.45
N ILE A 49 8.14 12.03 -2.60
CA ILE A 49 8.40 13.33 -3.24
C ILE A 49 9.47 14.10 -2.48
N ALA A 50 9.40 14.12 -1.14
CA ALA A 50 10.40 14.79 -0.30
C ALA A 50 11.80 14.19 -0.50
N LEU A 51 11.93 12.86 -0.59
CA LEU A 51 13.19 12.19 -0.87
C LEU A 51 13.75 12.55 -2.25
N VAL A 52 12.91 12.55 -3.28
CA VAL A 52 13.31 12.95 -4.64
C VAL A 52 13.72 14.42 -4.69
N ALA A 53 12.98 15.30 -4.02
CA ALA A 53 13.33 16.72 -3.91
C ALA A 53 14.67 16.91 -3.18
N ALA A 54 14.92 16.18 -2.09
CA ALA A 54 16.20 16.21 -1.41
C ALA A 54 17.37 15.81 -2.32
N LEU A 55 17.15 14.80 -3.18
CA LEU A 55 18.14 14.37 -4.18
C LEU A 55 18.45 15.49 -5.18
N PHE A 56 17.43 16.11 -5.76
CA PHE A 56 17.59 17.23 -6.69
C PHE A 56 18.32 18.42 -6.05
N VAL A 57 17.94 18.79 -4.82
CA VAL A 57 18.59 19.87 -4.07
C VAL A 57 20.04 19.53 -3.77
N ALA A 58 20.36 18.27 -3.44
CA ALA A 58 21.74 17.85 -3.22
C ALA A 58 22.61 17.96 -4.48
N VAL A 59 22.07 17.58 -5.65
CA VAL A 59 22.77 17.76 -6.94
C VAL A 59 22.95 19.25 -7.26
N TRP A 60 21.90 20.05 -7.09
CA TRP A 60 21.95 21.49 -7.31
C TRP A 60 22.95 22.20 -6.39
N SER A 61 23.14 21.72 -5.16
CA SER A 61 24.04 22.30 -4.18
C SER A 61 25.49 22.36 -4.68
N VAL A 62 25.91 21.39 -5.48
CA VAL A 62 27.26 21.35 -6.05
C VAL A 62 27.48 22.55 -6.98
N ALA A 63 26.58 22.74 -7.95
CA ALA A 63 26.65 23.87 -8.88
C ALA A 63 26.63 25.22 -8.14
N TYR A 64 25.71 25.35 -7.16
CA TYR A 64 25.58 26.55 -6.33
C TYR A 64 26.86 26.90 -5.55
N ASN A 65 27.50 25.90 -4.94
CA ASN A 65 28.72 26.14 -4.13
C ASN A 65 29.92 26.50 -5.02
N PHE A 66 30.05 25.90 -6.21
CA PHE A 66 31.11 26.26 -7.16
C PHE A 66 30.93 27.68 -7.72
N GLU A 67 29.70 28.09 -8.04
CA GLU A 67 29.40 29.45 -8.48
C GLU A 67 29.74 30.50 -7.39
N ASN A 68 29.48 30.19 -6.12
CA ASN A 68 29.82 31.06 -4.99
C ASN A 68 31.33 31.15 -4.74
N LEU A 69 32.09 30.08 -4.96
CA LEU A 69 33.55 30.10 -4.89
C LEU A 69 34.15 31.14 -5.86
N GLU A 70 33.66 31.12 -7.10
CA GLU A 70 34.12 32.07 -8.14
C GLU A 70 33.75 33.52 -7.84
N LYS A 71 32.52 33.76 -7.32
CA LYS A 71 31.98 35.10 -7.10
C LYS A 71 32.44 35.79 -5.83
N HIS A 72 32.69 35.04 -4.76
CA HIS A 72 32.85 35.58 -3.39
C HIS A 72 34.19 35.27 -2.76
N SER A 73 35.14 34.65 -3.47
CA SER A 73 36.47 34.25 -2.94
C SER A 73 36.34 33.47 -1.62
N GLU A 74 35.36 32.60 -1.51
CA GLU A 74 35.17 31.77 -0.32
C GLU A 74 36.32 30.77 -0.13
N SER A 75 36.48 30.25 1.08
CA SER A 75 37.50 29.27 1.37
C SER A 75 37.27 27.98 0.56
N LEU A 76 38.27 27.57 -0.20
CA LEU A 76 38.24 26.35 -1.01
C LEU A 76 37.91 25.11 -0.18
N VAL A 77 38.40 25.06 1.08
CA VAL A 77 38.13 23.98 2.03
C VAL A 77 36.63 23.92 2.36
N LEU A 78 35.97 25.04 2.64
CA LEU A 78 34.55 25.10 2.96
C LEU A 78 33.69 24.72 1.75
N THR A 79 34.08 25.17 0.57
CA THR A 79 33.40 24.82 -0.69
C THR A 79 33.45 23.31 -0.95
N ILE A 80 34.61 22.67 -0.72
CA ILE A 80 34.75 21.22 -0.84
C ILE A 80 33.86 20.50 0.19
N VAL A 81 33.89 20.92 1.45
CA VAL A 81 33.09 20.30 2.51
C VAL A 81 31.61 20.41 2.22
N TYR A 82 31.11 21.60 1.83
CA TYR A 82 29.70 21.80 1.51
C TYR A 82 29.26 21.09 0.23
N SER A 83 30.17 20.87 -0.72
CA SER A 83 29.90 20.10 -1.93
C SER A 83 29.91 18.59 -1.67
N LEU A 84 30.74 18.09 -0.75
CA LEU A 84 30.83 16.67 -0.41
C LEU A 84 29.70 16.20 0.53
N ALA A 85 29.20 17.07 1.41
CA ALA A 85 28.17 16.69 2.37
C ALA A 85 26.90 16.11 1.73
N PRO A 86 26.33 16.71 0.65
CA PRO A 86 25.21 16.11 -0.09
C PRO A 86 25.54 14.76 -0.73
N TRP A 87 26.78 14.59 -1.23
CA TRP A 87 27.21 13.32 -1.84
C TRP A 87 27.37 12.20 -0.83
N ILE A 88 27.81 12.52 0.39
CA ILE A 88 27.84 11.55 1.50
C ILE A 88 26.41 11.11 1.84
N LEU A 89 25.46 12.04 1.90
CA LEU A 89 24.05 11.71 2.11
C LEU A 89 23.47 10.87 0.95
N LEU A 90 23.83 11.19 -0.29
CA LEU A 90 23.48 10.41 -1.46
C LEU A 90 24.07 9.01 -1.44
N ALA A 91 25.35 8.89 -1.06
CA ALA A 91 26.01 7.61 -0.93
C ALA A 91 25.35 6.74 0.15
N MET A 92 25.01 7.32 1.30
CA MET A 92 24.26 6.63 2.35
C MET A 92 22.88 6.20 1.88
N ALA A 93 22.16 7.07 1.16
CA ALA A 93 20.87 6.73 0.54
C ALA A 93 21.05 5.64 -0.54
N GLY A 94 22.11 5.70 -1.34
CA GLY A 94 22.46 4.69 -2.34
C GLY A 94 22.77 3.33 -1.73
N VAL A 95 23.51 3.28 -0.63
CA VAL A 95 23.77 2.05 0.13
C VAL A 95 22.46 1.49 0.68
N ALA A 96 21.62 2.34 1.26
CA ALA A 96 20.29 1.93 1.73
C ALA A 96 19.41 1.39 0.59
N LEU A 97 19.39 2.06 -0.57
CA LEU A 97 18.67 1.59 -1.77
C LEU A 97 19.24 0.28 -2.31
N ASN A 98 20.56 0.07 -2.25
CA ASN A 98 21.18 -1.18 -2.67
C ASN A 98 20.82 -2.34 -1.73
N LEU A 99 20.82 -2.10 -0.42
CA LEU A 99 20.35 -3.06 0.58
C LEU A 99 18.85 -3.38 0.39
N ILE A 100 18.06 -2.39 -0.05
CA ILE A 100 16.66 -2.57 -0.44
C ILE A 100 16.56 -3.42 -1.71
N ASN A 101 17.38 -3.16 -2.74
CA ASN A 101 17.37 -3.92 -4.00
C ASN A 101 17.72 -5.41 -3.80
N LEU A 102 18.66 -5.72 -2.92
CA LEU A 102 18.95 -7.11 -2.55
C LEU A 102 17.74 -7.81 -1.93
N ARG A 103 16.87 -7.05 -1.25
CA ARG A 103 15.59 -7.58 -0.73
C ARG A 103 14.48 -7.60 -1.78
N VAL A 104 14.52 -6.69 -2.78
CA VAL A 104 13.49 -6.58 -3.83
C VAL A 104 13.44 -7.83 -4.71
N GLU A 105 14.58 -8.45 -5.02
CA GLU A 105 14.60 -9.65 -5.84
C GLU A 105 13.94 -10.84 -5.14
N LEU A 106 14.23 -11.04 -3.86
CA LEU A 106 13.54 -12.00 -2.99
C LEU A 106 12.03 -11.70 -2.88
N VAL A 107 11.70 -10.41 -2.84
CA VAL A 107 10.33 -9.91 -2.75
C VAL A 107 9.56 -10.10 -4.03
N VAL A 108 10.15 -9.81 -5.20
CA VAL A 108 9.52 -9.99 -6.51
C VAL A 108 9.23 -11.47 -6.77
N GLN A 109 10.12 -12.37 -6.36
CA GLN A 109 9.91 -13.81 -6.46
C GLN A 109 8.77 -14.26 -5.54
N ASN A 110 8.78 -13.85 -4.26
CA ASN A 110 7.70 -14.12 -3.32
C ASN A 110 6.38 -13.45 -3.75
N PHE A 111 6.44 -12.27 -4.35
CA PHE A 111 5.27 -11.56 -4.87
C PHE A 111 4.67 -12.26 -6.09
N LYS A 112 5.48 -12.79 -7.00
CA LYS A 112 5.01 -13.62 -8.11
C LYS A 112 4.33 -14.90 -7.61
N GLN A 113 4.85 -15.53 -6.56
CA GLN A 113 4.23 -16.70 -5.94
C GLN A 113 2.92 -16.34 -5.20
N LEU A 114 2.87 -15.21 -4.48
CA LEU A 114 1.65 -14.69 -3.85
C LEU A 114 0.60 -14.20 -4.85
N MET A 115 1.02 -13.83 -6.07
CA MET A 115 0.14 -13.43 -7.18
C MET A 115 -0.32 -14.58 -8.04
N ALA A 116 0.34 -15.71 -7.99
CA ALA A 116 -0.13 -16.94 -8.56
C ALA A 116 -1.33 -17.44 -7.73
N VAL A 117 -2.46 -16.73 -7.86
CA VAL A 117 -3.74 -17.33 -7.47
C VAL A 117 -3.87 -18.56 -8.34
N PRO A 118 -3.88 -19.77 -7.78
CA PRO A 118 -4.12 -20.96 -8.57
C PRO A 118 -5.41 -20.70 -9.33
N VAL A 119 -5.36 -20.83 -10.66
CA VAL A 119 -6.55 -20.76 -11.49
C VAL A 119 -7.35 -22.02 -11.17
N LEU A 120 -8.11 -21.96 -10.08
CA LEU A 120 -9.01 -23.03 -9.73
C LEU A 120 -10.11 -23.06 -10.78
N PRO A 121 -10.30 -24.18 -11.51
CA PRO A 121 -11.39 -24.30 -12.45
C PRO A 121 -12.70 -24.23 -11.69
N GLY A 122 -13.44 -23.14 -11.87
CA GLY A 122 -14.76 -22.96 -11.28
C GLY A 122 -15.85 -23.29 -12.33
N LYS A 123 -16.94 -23.88 -11.89
CA LYS A 123 -18.15 -24.03 -12.71
C LYS A 123 -19.00 -22.77 -12.59
N HIS A 124 -19.50 -22.26 -13.70
CA HIS A 124 -20.40 -21.11 -13.71
C HIS A 124 -21.65 -21.41 -12.85
N LEU A 125 -21.91 -20.59 -11.86
CA LEU A 125 -23.11 -20.68 -11.01
C LEU A 125 -24.18 -19.69 -11.48
N ARG A 126 -23.86 -18.41 -11.48
CA ARG A 126 -24.76 -17.32 -11.90
C ARG A 126 -23.96 -16.05 -12.23
N THR A 127 -24.66 -15.07 -12.78
CA THR A 127 -24.15 -13.71 -12.92
C THR A 127 -24.73 -12.82 -11.83
N PHE A 128 -23.89 -12.06 -11.13
CA PHE A 128 -24.27 -11.12 -10.09
C PHE A 128 -23.72 -9.73 -10.40
N GLN A 129 -24.62 -8.75 -10.61
CA GLN A 129 -24.24 -7.37 -10.99
C GLN A 129 -23.25 -7.29 -12.17
N GLY A 130 -23.46 -8.12 -13.20
CA GLY A 130 -22.59 -8.19 -14.37
C GLY A 130 -21.21 -8.88 -14.11
N VAL A 131 -21.04 -9.53 -12.96
CA VAL A 131 -19.86 -10.29 -12.60
C VAL A 131 -20.20 -11.77 -12.57
N THR A 132 -19.35 -12.59 -13.19
CA THR A 132 -19.50 -14.04 -13.16
C THR A 132 -19.20 -14.58 -11.77
N VAL A 133 -20.12 -15.37 -11.21
CA VAL A 133 -19.91 -16.14 -9.97
C VAL A 133 -19.66 -17.59 -10.35
N GLU A 134 -18.53 -18.11 -9.92
CA GLU A 134 -18.12 -19.50 -10.18
C GLU A 134 -17.98 -20.26 -8.86
N VAL A 135 -18.38 -21.53 -8.89
CA VAL A 135 -18.21 -22.44 -7.75
C VAL A 135 -16.98 -23.29 -7.97
N VAL A 136 -16.19 -23.40 -6.91
CA VAL A 136 -15.01 -24.27 -6.86
C VAL A 136 -15.31 -25.46 -5.94
N GLU A 137 -14.99 -26.67 -6.37
CA GLU A 137 -15.24 -27.91 -5.64
C GLU A 137 -14.22 -28.07 -4.49
N ILE A 138 -14.37 -27.23 -3.47
CA ILE A 138 -13.56 -27.23 -2.24
C ILE A 138 -14.52 -27.19 -1.05
N GLU A 139 -14.27 -28.04 -0.05
CA GLU A 139 -15.13 -28.18 1.13
C GLU A 139 -14.95 -27.04 2.14
N SER A 140 -13.75 -26.42 2.21
CA SER A 140 -13.53 -25.28 3.10
C SER A 140 -14.37 -24.08 2.70
N VAL A 141 -14.89 -23.33 3.66
CA VAL A 141 -15.73 -22.15 3.44
C VAL A 141 -14.85 -20.98 3.00
N PHE A 142 -14.96 -20.56 1.76
CA PHE A 142 -14.31 -19.33 1.28
C PHE A 142 -15.09 -18.66 0.14
N ALA A 143 -14.90 -17.35 0.01
CA ALA A 143 -15.29 -16.56 -1.14
C ALA A 143 -14.15 -15.59 -1.47
N ILE A 144 -13.94 -15.30 -2.73
CA ILE A 144 -12.91 -14.37 -3.17
C ILE A 144 -13.27 -13.66 -4.45
N ALA A 145 -13.12 -12.36 -4.46
CA ALA A 145 -13.27 -11.51 -5.62
C ALA A 145 -11.97 -11.42 -6.42
N LEU A 146 -12.00 -11.72 -7.71
CA LEU A 146 -10.88 -11.60 -8.64
C LEU A 146 -11.11 -10.45 -9.62
N ASN A 147 -10.09 -9.62 -9.84
CA ASN A 147 -10.17 -8.48 -10.76
C ASN A 147 -9.81 -8.82 -12.21
N ARG A 148 -9.03 -9.88 -12.42
CA ARG A 148 -8.59 -10.33 -13.77
C ARG A 148 -8.51 -11.85 -13.82
N PRO A 149 -9.45 -12.54 -14.47
CA PRO A 149 -10.73 -12.00 -14.98
C PRO A 149 -11.62 -11.49 -13.83
N LYS A 150 -12.56 -10.58 -14.15
CA LYS A 150 -13.49 -10.03 -13.15
C LYS A 150 -14.54 -11.08 -12.80
N LYS A 151 -14.36 -11.77 -11.68
CA LYS A 151 -15.26 -12.81 -11.21
C LYS A 151 -15.21 -12.98 -9.69
N ILE A 152 -16.22 -13.61 -9.13
CA ILE A 152 -16.28 -14.03 -7.74
C ILE A 152 -16.19 -15.56 -7.73
N LEU A 153 -15.21 -16.10 -7.02
CA LEU A 153 -15.13 -17.52 -6.74
C LEU A 153 -15.73 -17.79 -5.36
N ILE A 154 -16.53 -18.84 -5.27
CA ILE A 154 -17.11 -19.30 -4.02
C ILE A 154 -16.89 -20.81 -3.91
N SER A 155 -16.59 -21.29 -2.72
CA SER A 155 -16.41 -22.71 -2.49
C SER A 155 -17.73 -23.44 -2.37
N ARG A 156 -17.71 -24.76 -2.64
CA ARG A 156 -18.86 -25.64 -2.38
C ARG A 156 -19.23 -25.64 -0.90
N GLY A 157 -18.23 -25.69 0.01
CA GLY A 157 -18.45 -25.58 1.43
C GLY A 157 -19.21 -24.33 1.83
N ALA A 158 -18.90 -23.17 1.22
CA ALA A 158 -19.65 -21.95 1.48
C ALA A 158 -21.11 -22.04 1.00
N LEU A 159 -21.38 -22.71 -0.13
CA LEU A 159 -22.76 -22.91 -0.60
C LEU A 159 -23.60 -23.83 0.29
N THR A 160 -22.97 -24.79 0.95
CA THR A 160 -23.66 -25.70 1.89
C THR A 160 -23.90 -25.08 3.26
N GLU A 161 -22.99 -24.23 3.72
CA GLU A 161 -23.04 -23.61 5.04
C GLU A 161 -23.90 -22.34 5.09
N LEU A 162 -23.98 -21.60 3.97
CA LEU A 162 -24.66 -20.32 3.92
C LEU A 162 -26.13 -20.49 3.58
N SER A 163 -27.01 -19.80 4.33
CA SER A 163 -28.40 -19.58 3.89
C SER A 163 -28.42 -18.67 2.64
N VAL A 164 -29.55 -18.64 1.95
CA VAL A 164 -29.72 -17.82 0.74
C VAL A 164 -29.44 -16.34 1.03
N ALA A 165 -29.90 -15.83 2.16
CA ALA A 165 -29.67 -14.43 2.57
C ALA A 165 -28.18 -14.15 2.90
N GLU A 166 -27.51 -15.08 3.59
CA GLU A 166 -26.09 -14.99 3.91
C GLU A 166 -25.22 -15.05 2.63
N PHE A 167 -25.58 -15.94 1.71
CA PHE A 167 -24.93 -16.04 0.42
C PHE A 167 -25.02 -14.72 -0.37
N GLU A 168 -26.19 -14.09 -0.40
CA GLU A 168 -26.36 -12.78 -1.03
C GLU A 168 -25.53 -11.70 -0.32
N ALA A 169 -25.47 -11.71 1.00
CA ALA A 169 -24.64 -10.78 1.78
C ALA A 169 -23.14 -10.93 1.44
N VAL A 170 -22.64 -12.16 1.30
CA VAL A 170 -21.29 -12.44 0.86
C VAL A 170 -21.05 -11.93 -0.56
N LEU A 171 -21.97 -12.15 -1.48
CA LEU A 171 -21.81 -11.62 -2.84
C LEU A 171 -21.74 -10.10 -2.89
N TRP A 172 -22.52 -9.39 -2.07
CA TRP A 172 -22.43 -7.93 -1.98
C TRP A 172 -21.10 -7.47 -1.35
N HIS A 173 -20.56 -8.19 -0.38
CA HIS A 173 -19.25 -7.93 0.20
C HIS A 173 -18.13 -8.11 -0.85
N GLU A 174 -18.10 -9.24 -1.55
CA GLU A 174 -17.11 -9.53 -2.59
C GLU A 174 -17.24 -8.55 -3.79
N TYR A 175 -18.46 -8.20 -4.14
CA TYR A 175 -18.68 -7.16 -5.16
C TYR A 175 -18.15 -5.80 -4.71
N GLY A 176 -18.25 -5.47 -3.42
CA GLY A 176 -17.65 -4.26 -2.83
C GLY A 176 -16.14 -4.20 -3.07
N HIS A 177 -15.44 -5.33 -2.92
CA HIS A 177 -14.01 -5.43 -3.24
C HIS A 177 -13.72 -5.18 -4.73
N LEU A 178 -14.56 -5.70 -5.63
CA LEU A 178 -14.40 -5.48 -7.07
C LEU A 178 -14.69 -4.03 -7.47
N ALA A 179 -15.76 -3.45 -6.95
CA ALA A 179 -16.21 -2.09 -7.28
C ALA A 179 -15.17 -1.04 -6.87
N ALA A 180 -14.54 -1.21 -5.72
CA ALA A 180 -13.51 -0.30 -5.20
C ALA A 180 -12.07 -0.74 -5.54
N ARG A 181 -11.88 -1.81 -6.32
CA ARG A 181 -10.56 -2.36 -6.68
C ARG A 181 -9.66 -2.63 -5.48
N HIS A 182 -10.23 -3.08 -4.36
CA HIS A 182 -9.51 -3.28 -3.10
C HIS A 182 -8.29 -4.19 -3.26
N ASN A 183 -8.36 -5.23 -4.11
CA ASN A 183 -7.23 -6.10 -4.37
C ASN A 183 -6.01 -5.38 -4.96
N ALA A 184 -6.23 -4.35 -5.80
CA ALA A 184 -5.13 -3.54 -6.33
C ALA A 184 -4.51 -2.67 -5.22
N LEU A 185 -5.34 -2.08 -4.36
CA LEU A 185 -4.89 -1.27 -3.22
C LEU A 185 -4.11 -2.10 -2.20
N LYS A 186 -4.62 -3.30 -1.83
CA LYS A 186 -3.93 -4.25 -0.94
C LYS A 186 -2.57 -4.66 -1.52
N ARG A 187 -2.50 -4.94 -2.83
CA ARG A 187 -1.24 -5.30 -3.51
C ARG A 187 -0.24 -4.14 -3.48
N LEU A 188 -0.69 -2.92 -3.80
CA LEU A 188 0.16 -1.74 -3.76
C LEU A 188 0.70 -1.49 -2.35
N ALA A 189 -0.15 -1.60 -1.32
CA ALA A 189 0.27 -1.47 0.07
C ALA A 189 1.29 -2.54 0.48
N LYS A 190 1.08 -3.80 0.09
CA LYS A 190 2.04 -4.88 0.30
C LYS A 190 3.37 -4.61 -0.41
N MET A 191 3.34 -4.12 -1.65
CA MET A 191 4.54 -3.75 -2.39
C MET A 191 5.31 -2.63 -1.68
N VAL A 192 4.62 -1.58 -1.21
CA VAL A 192 5.24 -0.51 -0.41
C VAL A 192 5.85 -1.07 0.87
N ALA A 193 5.12 -1.95 1.59
CA ALA A 193 5.63 -2.56 2.81
C ALA A 193 6.86 -3.46 2.58
N LEU A 194 6.98 -4.06 1.40
CA LEU A 194 8.12 -4.88 1.03
C LEU A 194 9.34 -4.01 0.66
N LEU A 195 9.13 -2.98 -0.15
CA LEU A 195 10.18 -2.05 -0.58
C LEU A 195 10.71 -1.20 0.60
N ALA A 196 9.82 -0.71 1.45
CA ALA A 196 10.14 0.09 2.63
C ALA A 196 10.09 -0.72 3.93
N GLY A 197 10.36 -2.02 3.88
CA GLY A 197 10.20 -2.95 5.02
C GLY A 197 11.08 -2.67 6.25
N PHE A 198 12.11 -1.84 6.09
CA PHE A 198 12.91 -1.29 7.18
C PHE A 198 12.18 -0.15 7.94
N ILE A 199 11.15 0.46 7.33
CA ILE A 199 10.31 1.48 7.97
C ILE A 199 9.10 0.79 8.59
N ARG A 200 8.97 0.85 9.92
CA ARG A 200 7.84 0.25 10.64
C ARG A 200 6.48 0.74 10.13
N ALA A 201 6.39 2.02 9.76
CA ALA A 201 5.17 2.64 9.22
C ALA A 201 4.65 1.95 7.96
N SER A 202 5.51 1.40 7.08
CA SER A 202 5.09 0.71 5.86
C SER A 202 4.35 -0.61 6.15
N LYS A 203 4.78 -1.34 7.17
CA LYS A 203 4.10 -2.56 7.63
C LYS A 203 2.75 -2.22 8.24
N VAL A 204 2.70 -1.19 9.11
CA VAL A 204 1.44 -0.70 9.70
C VAL A 204 0.48 -0.25 8.61
N MET A 205 0.96 0.49 7.60
CA MET A 205 0.16 0.87 6.43
C MET A 205 -0.46 -0.34 5.74
N SER A 206 0.33 -1.38 5.47
CA SER A 206 -0.17 -2.56 4.75
C SER A 206 -1.31 -3.24 5.50
N HIS A 207 -1.16 -3.45 6.80
CA HIS A 207 -2.21 -4.05 7.65
C HIS A 207 -3.44 -3.14 7.74
N GLU A 208 -3.24 -1.83 7.89
CA GLU A 208 -4.35 -0.89 8.00
C GLU A 208 -5.13 -0.76 6.69
N ILE A 209 -4.44 -0.73 5.54
CA ILE A 209 -5.10 -0.74 4.22
C ILE A 209 -5.93 -2.03 4.04
N GLU A 210 -5.40 -3.18 4.45
CA GLU A 210 -6.14 -4.44 4.39
C GLU A 210 -7.41 -4.35 5.26
N ARG A 211 -7.29 -3.91 6.52
CA ARG A 211 -8.41 -3.72 7.44
C ARG A 211 -9.44 -2.71 6.90
N LEU A 212 -9.00 -1.57 6.39
CA LEU A 212 -9.89 -0.53 5.85
C LEU A 212 -10.62 -0.98 4.58
N CYS A 213 -10.00 -1.82 3.75
CA CYS A 213 -10.64 -2.44 2.61
C CYS A 213 -11.77 -3.39 3.04
N GLU A 214 -11.57 -4.17 4.11
CA GLU A 214 -12.62 -5.02 4.67
C GLU A 214 -13.79 -4.18 5.21
N VAL A 215 -13.49 -3.15 6.02
CA VAL A 215 -14.52 -2.24 6.54
C VAL A 215 -15.29 -1.54 5.40
N ALA A 216 -14.60 -1.17 4.32
CA ALA A 216 -15.24 -0.55 3.17
C ALA A 216 -16.15 -1.52 2.41
N ALA A 217 -15.76 -2.79 2.27
CA ALA A 217 -16.57 -3.83 1.66
C ALA A 217 -17.80 -4.17 2.51
N ASP A 218 -17.63 -4.28 3.85
CA ASP A 218 -18.75 -4.42 4.78
C ASP A 218 -19.75 -3.26 4.67
N ASN A 219 -19.25 -2.02 4.71
CA ASN A 219 -20.09 -0.83 4.56
C ASN A 219 -20.82 -0.78 3.20
N TYR A 220 -20.22 -1.37 2.16
CA TYR A 220 -20.84 -1.49 0.85
C TYR A 220 -21.97 -2.52 0.86
N ALA A 221 -21.76 -3.66 1.51
CA ALA A 221 -22.77 -4.74 1.65
C ALA A 221 -23.94 -4.31 2.56
N MET A 222 -23.64 -3.71 3.74
CA MET A 222 -24.65 -3.26 4.72
C MET A 222 -25.66 -2.22 4.19
N LYS A 223 -25.36 -1.57 3.07
CA LYS A 223 -26.33 -0.70 2.38
C LYS A 223 -27.39 -1.46 1.59
N ARG A 224 -27.24 -2.79 1.45
CA ARG A 224 -28.07 -3.64 0.55
C ARG A 224 -28.66 -4.86 1.24
N VAL A 225 -28.07 -5.27 2.34
CA VAL A 225 -28.49 -6.43 3.15
C VAL A 225 -28.51 -6.05 4.62
N ASP A 226 -29.25 -6.82 5.40
CA ASP A 226 -29.30 -6.64 6.85
C ASP A 226 -27.88 -6.85 7.46
N PRO A 227 -27.41 -5.91 8.29
CA PRO A 227 -26.13 -6.04 8.97
C PRO A 227 -26.00 -7.31 9.83
N LEU A 228 -27.08 -7.81 10.40
CA LEU A 228 -27.09 -9.06 11.19
C LEU A 228 -26.82 -10.27 10.31
N VAL A 229 -27.40 -10.31 9.11
CA VAL A 229 -27.19 -11.38 8.12
C VAL A 229 -25.74 -11.38 7.66
N LEU A 230 -25.15 -10.20 7.36
CA LEU A 230 -23.75 -10.08 6.98
C LEU A 230 -22.84 -10.55 8.12
N LYS A 231 -23.13 -10.18 9.35
CA LYS A 231 -22.35 -10.61 10.53
C LYS A 231 -22.41 -12.13 10.72
N SER A 232 -23.60 -12.72 10.57
CA SER A 232 -23.81 -14.18 10.62
C SER A 232 -23.01 -14.88 9.52
N ALA A 233 -23.09 -14.39 8.28
CA ALA A 233 -22.35 -14.93 7.16
C ALA A 233 -20.83 -14.92 7.45
N ARG A 234 -20.27 -13.78 7.91
CA ARG A 234 -18.85 -13.66 8.21
C ARG A 234 -18.35 -14.61 9.30
N ALA A 235 -19.17 -14.93 10.30
CA ALA A 235 -18.81 -15.87 11.34
C ALA A 235 -18.53 -17.29 10.82
N LYS A 236 -19.05 -17.64 9.64
CA LYS A 236 -18.85 -18.95 8.99
C LYS A 236 -17.55 -19.03 8.16
N PHE A 237 -16.86 -17.89 7.96
CA PHE A 237 -15.59 -17.80 7.24
C PHE A 237 -14.37 -17.75 8.20
N GLN A 238 -14.57 -17.94 9.47
CA GLN A 238 -13.53 -18.02 10.50
C GLN A 238 -13.23 -19.50 10.82
#